data_87aff7bc30aa98375bc5f2439ff93975
#
_entry.id   87aff7bc30aa98375bc5f2439ff93975
#
_cell.length_a   1.000
_cell.length_b   1.000
_cell.length_c   1.000
_cell.angle_alpha   90.00
_cell.angle_beta   90.00
_cell.angle_gamma   90.00
#
_symmetry.space_group_name_H-M   'P 1'
#
loop_
_entity.id
_entity.type
_entity.pdbx_description
1 polymer ?
#
loop_
_entity_poly.entity_id
_entity_poly.type
_entity_poly.pdbx_seq_one_letter_code
_entity_poly.pdbx_strand_id
1 'polypeptide(L)'
;MKFILLILLLTSTNLFSEYKNTSGNALEKSFSDMVKWIRMDTETVISSIDLSSEWEEINLNESDNYTIWIGHSTFLIKIDGVTILTDPIFSERASPFKSIGPKRLIPPSMDINDLPNIDFVTVSHNHYDHLDIPTLKKLTKLNSNTIFLVPAGDLNLLNRKGI
;
A
#
# COMPACT_ATOMS: atom_id res chain seq x y z
N MET A 1 -24.51 -4.64 22.64
CA MET A 1 -24.13 -4.08 21.32
C MET A 1 -22.72 -4.45 20.83
N LYS A 2 -21.79 -4.95 21.64
CA LYS A 2 -20.43 -5.36 21.20
C LYS A 2 -20.37 -6.73 20.52
N PHE A 3 -21.37 -7.59 20.69
CA PHE A 3 -21.39 -8.96 20.12
C PHE A 3 -21.82 -9.03 18.64
N ILE A 4 -22.62 -8.06 18.17
CA ILE A 4 -23.14 -8.06 16.79
C ILE A 4 -22.05 -7.69 15.77
N LEU A 5 -21.08 -6.88 16.17
CA LEU A 5 -19.98 -6.46 15.27
C LEU A 5 -18.99 -7.59 14.98
N LEU A 6 -18.86 -8.53 15.91
CA LEU A 6 -17.98 -9.70 15.76
C LEU A 6 -18.55 -10.74 14.79
N ILE A 7 -19.88 -10.89 14.75
CA ILE A 7 -20.57 -11.85 13.88
C ILE A 7 -20.55 -11.39 12.41
N LEU A 8 -20.57 -10.08 12.14
CA LEU A 8 -20.48 -9.54 10.78
C LEU A 8 -19.09 -9.70 10.16
N LEU A 9 -18.04 -9.86 10.96
CA LEU A 9 -16.68 -10.18 10.49
C LEU A 9 -16.51 -11.67 10.17
N LEU A 10 -17.36 -12.54 10.71
CA LEU A 10 -17.30 -13.98 10.48
C LEU A 10 -18.09 -14.46 9.24
N THR A 11 -18.92 -13.59 8.66
CA THR A 11 -19.66 -13.87 7.43
C THR A 11 -19.00 -13.33 6.17
N SER A 12 -17.74 -12.87 6.24
CA SER A 12 -16.94 -12.64 5.04
C SER A 12 -16.66 -14.01 4.41
N THR A 13 -17.63 -14.40 3.63
CA THR A 13 -17.65 -15.51 2.71
C THR A 13 -16.28 -15.82 2.15
N ASN A 14 -15.96 -17.09 2.08
CA ASN A 14 -14.95 -17.66 1.22
C ASN A 14 -15.00 -17.01 -0.18
N LEU A 15 -14.33 -15.90 -0.35
CA LEU A 15 -13.87 -15.43 -1.64
C LEU A 15 -12.80 -16.43 -2.04
N PHE A 16 -13.22 -17.51 -2.70
CA PHE A 16 -12.30 -18.42 -3.35
C PHE A 16 -11.41 -17.55 -4.24
N SER A 17 -10.14 -17.47 -3.90
CA SER A 17 -9.17 -16.87 -4.77
C SER A 17 -9.17 -17.70 -6.05
N GLU A 18 -9.60 -17.09 -7.16
CA GLU A 18 -9.55 -17.69 -8.48
C GLU A 18 -8.10 -18.03 -8.87
N TYR A 19 -7.13 -17.42 -8.18
CA TYR A 19 -5.71 -17.53 -8.41
C TYR A 19 -5.06 -18.42 -7.34
N LYS A 20 -4.29 -19.42 -7.78
CA LYS A 20 -3.52 -20.32 -6.93
C LYS A 20 -2.03 -20.07 -7.11
N ASN A 21 -1.25 -20.30 -6.05
CA ASN A 21 0.19 -20.34 -6.19
C ASN A 21 0.60 -21.41 -7.19
N THR A 22 1.61 -21.12 -8.03
CA THR A 22 2.14 -22.09 -9.01
C THR A 22 2.70 -23.35 -8.36
N SER A 23 3.12 -23.28 -7.08
CA SER A 23 3.53 -24.42 -6.25
C SER A 23 2.37 -25.34 -5.83
N GLY A 24 1.11 -24.94 -6.06
CA GLY A 24 -0.08 -25.70 -5.67
C GLY A 24 -0.41 -25.68 -4.18
N ASN A 25 0.42 -25.09 -3.33
CA ASN A 25 0.18 -25.00 -1.90
C ASN A 25 -0.70 -23.77 -1.58
N ALA A 26 -1.90 -24.02 -1.05
CA ALA A 26 -2.72 -22.98 -0.46
C ALA A 26 -2.13 -22.59 0.90
N LEU A 27 -1.86 -21.30 1.11
CA LEU A 27 -1.55 -20.76 2.44
C LEU A 27 -2.87 -20.61 3.20
N GLU A 28 -3.33 -21.65 3.86
CA GLU A 28 -4.48 -21.58 4.77
C GLU A 28 -4.03 -20.97 6.10
N LYS A 29 -4.30 -19.68 6.30
CA LYS A 29 -4.14 -19.05 7.61
C LYS A 29 -5.43 -19.21 8.41
N SER A 30 -5.33 -19.84 9.58
CA SER A 30 -6.46 -20.00 10.48
C SER A 30 -6.75 -18.71 11.26
N PHE A 31 -7.96 -18.58 11.79
CA PHE A 31 -8.32 -17.49 12.71
C PHE A 31 -7.38 -17.46 13.94
N SER A 32 -6.91 -18.63 14.41
CA SER A 32 -5.95 -18.70 15.51
C SER A 32 -4.60 -18.08 15.16
N ASP A 33 -4.16 -18.17 13.91
CA ASP A 33 -2.90 -17.56 13.45
C ASP A 33 -3.02 -16.04 13.41
N MET A 34 -4.16 -15.51 13.00
CA MET A 34 -4.46 -14.09 13.07
C MET A 34 -4.47 -13.58 14.51
N VAL A 35 -5.07 -14.31 15.46
CA VAL A 35 -5.09 -13.94 16.88
C VAL A 35 -3.68 -13.99 17.48
N LYS A 36 -2.87 -15.00 17.13
CA LYS A 36 -1.45 -15.06 17.52
C LYS A 36 -0.69 -13.86 17.01
N TRP A 37 -0.84 -13.51 15.74
CA TRP A 37 -0.18 -12.36 15.12
C TRP A 37 -0.55 -11.04 15.81
N ILE A 38 -1.84 -10.81 16.12
CA ILE A 38 -2.29 -9.62 16.85
C ILE A 38 -1.72 -9.55 18.27
N ARG A 39 -1.47 -10.72 18.89
CA ARG A 39 -0.94 -10.83 20.27
C ARG A 39 0.57 -10.90 20.34
N MET A 40 1.26 -11.05 19.21
CA MET A 40 2.72 -10.95 19.16
C MET A 40 3.12 -9.53 19.49
N ASP A 41 3.52 -9.34 20.76
CA ASP A 41 4.18 -8.12 21.22
C ASP A 41 5.61 -8.17 20.65
N THR A 42 5.77 -7.62 19.46
CA THR A 42 7.10 -7.41 18.91
C THR A 42 7.64 -6.15 19.58
N GLU A 43 8.57 -6.30 20.52
CA GLU A 43 9.45 -5.21 20.88
C GLU A 43 10.19 -4.76 19.63
N THR A 44 9.57 -3.82 18.92
CA THR A 44 10.20 -3.19 17.76
C THR A 44 11.27 -2.27 18.30
N VAL A 45 12.51 -2.73 18.29
CA VAL A 45 13.67 -1.85 18.44
C VAL A 45 13.69 -0.96 17.20
N ILE A 46 13.06 0.20 17.30
CA ILE A 46 13.20 1.24 16.29
C ILE A 46 14.58 1.83 16.48
N SER A 47 15.58 1.27 15.80
CA SER A 47 16.76 2.03 15.51
C SER A 47 16.32 3.17 14.59
N SER A 48 16.57 4.42 14.97
CA SER A 48 16.27 5.57 14.12
C SER A 48 16.94 5.35 12.75
N ILE A 49 16.15 5.06 11.74
CA ILE A 49 16.63 5.11 10.37
C ILE A 49 16.64 6.59 10.02
N ASP A 50 17.82 7.12 9.81
CA ASP A 50 17.98 8.46 9.25
C ASP A 50 17.56 8.38 7.79
N LEU A 51 16.42 8.99 7.48
CA LEU A 51 15.92 9.02 6.11
C LEU A 51 16.75 10.05 5.35
N SER A 52 17.50 9.59 4.36
CA SER A 52 18.24 10.47 3.47
C SER A 52 17.29 11.45 2.78
N SER A 53 17.65 12.72 2.79
CA SER A 53 16.99 13.78 2.02
C SER A 53 17.70 14.06 0.67
N GLU A 54 18.60 13.19 0.24
CA GLU A 54 19.34 13.32 -1.02
C GLU A 54 18.43 13.47 -2.24
N TRP A 55 17.20 12.95 -2.17
CA TRP A 55 16.20 13.12 -3.22
C TRP A 55 15.81 14.61 -3.44
N GLU A 56 15.97 15.48 -2.43
CA GLU A 56 15.68 16.91 -2.53
C GLU A 56 16.66 17.64 -3.47
N GLU A 57 17.84 17.06 -3.69
CA GLU A 57 18.85 17.58 -4.63
C GLU A 57 18.54 17.15 -6.08
N ILE A 58 17.61 16.21 -6.28
CA ILE A 58 17.25 15.67 -7.60
C ILE A 58 16.12 16.51 -8.18
N ASN A 59 16.30 17.05 -9.39
CA ASN A 59 15.17 17.58 -10.15
C ASN A 59 14.34 16.42 -10.69
N LEU A 60 13.31 16.00 -9.92
CA LEU A 60 12.48 14.83 -10.21
C LEU A 60 11.79 14.89 -11.58
N ASN A 61 11.55 16.08 -12.13
CA ASN A 61 10.90 16.24 -13.43
C ASN A 61 11.90 16.14 -14.58
N GLU A 62 13.13 16.62 -14.41
CA GLU A 62 14.12 16.76 -15.48
C GLU A 62 15.17 15.64 -15.48
N SER A 63 15.42 14.99 -14.32
CA SER A 63 16.40 13.91 -14.22
C SER A 63 15.99 12.71 -15.08
N ASP A 64 16.97 12.08 -15.74
CA ASP A 64 16.73 11.00 -16.70
C ASP A 64 16.20 9.74 -16.01
N ASN A 65 16.97 9.21 -15.07
CA ASN A 65 16.60 7.97 -14.36
C ASN A 65 16.92 8.09 -12.86
N TYR A 66 16.02 7.62 -12.02
CA TYR A 66 16.23 7.52 -10.58
C TYR A 66 15.35 6.44 -9.96
N THR A 67 15.74 6.00 -8.77
CA THR A 67 14.91 5.17 -7.88
C THR A 67 15.01 5.72 -6.47
N ILE A 68 13.88 6.08 -5.88
CA ILE A 68 13.78 6.61 -4.52
C ILE A 68 12.90 5.68 -3.70
N TRP A 69 13.41 5.19 -2.58
CA TRP A 69 12.60 4.44 -1.62
C TRP A 69 11.83 5.40 -0.71
N ILE A 70 10.51 5.36 -0.79
CA ILE A 70 9.64 6.22 0.02
C ILE A 70 9.33 5.58 1.35
N GLY A 71 9.31 4.26 1.40
CA GLY A 71 9.07 3.48 2.62
C GLY A 71 8.20 2.27 2.36
N HIS A 72 8.37 1.21 3.18
CA HIS A 72 7.74 -0.09 2.99
C HIS A 72 7.99 -0.63 1.58
N SER A 73 6.96 -0.90 0.79
CA SER A 73 7.05 -1.34 -0.61
C SER A 73 6.88 -0.20 -1.62
N THR A 74 6.87 1.05 -1.14
CA THR A 74 6.68 2.22 -1.99
C THR A 74 8.01 2.71 -2.53
N PHE A 75 8.16 2.63 -3.85
CA PHE A 75 9.29 3.17 -4.59
C PHE A 75 8.79 4.14 -5.66
N LEU A 76 9.45 5.27 -5.78
CA LEU A 76 9.33 6.19 -6.92
C LEU A 76 10.45 5.87 -7.90
N ILE A 77 10.10 5.48 -9.10
CA ILE A 77 11.04 5.05 -10.13
C ILE A 77 10.80 5.88 -11.39
N LYS A 78 11.85 6.47 -11.92
CA LYS A 78 11.82 7.07 -13.25
C LYS A 78 12.83 6.36 -14.14
N ILE A 79 12.38 5.92 -15.31
CA ILE A 79 13.21 5.24 -16.32
C ILE A 79 12.73 5.64 -17.73
N ASP A 80 13.65 6.11 -18.53
CA ASP A 80 13.39 6.51 -19.92
C ASP A 80 12.18 7.45 -20.08
N GLY A 81 12.05 8.41 -19.14
CA GLY A 81 10.97 9.40 -19.13
C GLY A 81 9.64 8.91 -18.55
N VAL A 82 9.53 7.63 -18.17
CA VAL A 82 8.33 7.05 -17.54
C VAL A 82 8.49 7.05 -16.03
N THR A 83 7.52 7.59 -15.30
CA THR A 83 7.51 7.65 -13.83
C THR A 83 6.52 6.65 -13.24
N ILE A 84 7.00 5.77 -12.38
CA ILE A 84 6.25 4.68 -11.78
C ILE A 84 6.28 4.82 -10.26
N LEU A 85 5.14 4.63 -9.60
CA LEU A 85 5.03 4.56 -8.15
C LEU A 85 4.50 3.17 -7.76
N THR A 86 5.28 2.42 -6.97
CA THR A 86 4.91 1.06 -6.56
C THR A 86 4.23 1.05 -5.21
N ASP A 87 3.18 0.23 -5.03
CA ASP A 87 2.48 -0.02 -3.77
C ASP A 87 2.37 1.23 -2.87
N PRO A 88 1.77 2.34 -3.35
CA PRO A 88 1.85 3.62 -2.66
C PRO A 88 1.04 3.60 -1.36
N ILE A 89 1.75 3.67 -0.24
CA ILE A 89 1.17 3.81 1.08
C ILE A 89 1.70 5.07 1.77
N PHE A 90 0.83 6.07 1.95
CA PHE A 90 1.11 7.31 2.68
C PHE A 90 0.24 7.45 3.93
N SER A 91 -0.74 6.57 4.13
CA SER A 91 -1.52 6.50 5.36
C SER A 91 -0.67 6.12 6.57
N GLU A 92 -1.03 6.63 7.73
CA GLU A 92 -0.36 6.35 9.00
C GLU A 92 -0.54 4.89 9.43
N ARG A 93 -1.62 4.23 8.96
CA ARG A 93 -1.96 2.85 9.34
C ARG A 93 -2.32 2.00 8.13
N ALA A 94 -1.84 0.78 8.13
CA ALA A 94 -2.25 -0.27 7.20
C ALA A 94 -3.62 -0.84 7.62
N SER A 95 -4.69 -0.07 7.38
CA SER A 95 -6.04 -0.40 7.87
C SER A 95 -7.11 0.38 7.13
N PRO A 96 -8.34 -0.18 7.00
CA PRO A 96 -9.50 0.59 6.53
C PRO A 96 -9.96 1.65 7.54
N PHE A 97 -9.45 1.61 8.79
CA PHE A 97 -9.83 2.50 9.87
C PHE A 97 -8.64 3.38 10.28
N LYS A 98 -8.88 4.69 10.45
CA LYS A 98 -7.83 5.66 10.79
C LYS A 98 -7.21 5.46 12.18
N SER A 99 -7.94 4.85 13.13
CA SER A 99 -7.54 4.72 14.53
C SER A 99 -7.17 3.30 14.95
N ILE A 100 -7.36 2.31 14.08
CA ILE A 100 -7.17 0.88 14.41
C ILE A 100 -6.30 0.23 13.34
N GLY A 101 -5.44 -0.70 13.73
CA GLY A 101 -4.57 -1.46 12.85
C GLY A 101 -3.10 -1.06 12.96
N PRO A 102 -2.21 -1.79 12.30
CA PRO A 102 -0.77 -1.56 12.36
C PRO A 102 -0.42 -0.12 12.00
N LYS A 103 0.35 0.52 12.88
CA LYS A 103 0.84 1.88 12.65
C LYS A 103 2.17 1.83 11.91
N ARG A 104 2.38 2.80 11.02
CA ARG A 104 3.67 3.02 10.39
C ARG A 104 4.70 3.38 11.46
N LEU A 105 5.86 2.73 11.40
CA LEU A 105 6.97 2.97 12.32
C LEU A 105 7.90 4.08 11.80
N ILE A 106 8.12 4.11 10.49
CA ILE A 106 9.01 5.05 9.81
C ILE A 106 8.14 5.93 8.90
N PRO A 107 8.21 7.27 8.97
CA PRO A 107 7.46 8.14 8.07
C PRO A 107 7.88 7.90 6.61
N PRO A 108 7.06 8.28 5.62
CA PRO A 108 7.50 8.34 4.23
C PRO A 108 8.69 9.30 4.10
N SER A 109 9.67 8.98 3.24
CA SER A 109 10.84 9.84 3.00
C SER A 109 10.50 11.15 2.27
N MET A 110 9.32 11.21 1.62
CA MET A 110 8.81 12.44 1.01
C MET A 110 7.30 12.56 1.21
N ASP A 111 6.77 13.77 1.14
CA ASP A 111 5.32 14.00 1.16
C ASP A 111 4.70 13.64 -0.20
N ILE A 112 3.47 13.17 -0.19
CA ILE A 112 2.73 12.84 -1.42
C ILE A 112 2.51 14.05 -2.34
N ASN A 113 2.57 15.27 -1.81
CA ASN A 113 2.45 16.49 -2.61
C ASN A 113 3.76 16.87 -3.31
N ASP A 114 4.90 16.30 -2.89
CA ASP A 114 6.21 16.52 -3.49
C ASP A 114 6.50 15.53 -4.63
N LEU A 115 5.59 14.58 -4.85
CA LEU A 115 5.70 13.62 -5.96
C LEU A 115 5.61 14.36 -7.31
N PRO A 116 6.45 13.97 -8.29
CA PRO A 116 6.31 14.43 -9.67
C PRO A 116 5.03 13.86 -10.30
N ASN A 117 4.78 14.20 -11.56
CA ASN A 117 3.73 13.53 -12.33
C ASN A 117 4.02 12.02 -12.42
N ILE A 118 3.04 11.21 -12.06
CA ILE A 118 3.13 9.75 -12.07
C ILE A 118 2.38 9.21 -13.28
N ASP A 119 3.08 8.48 -14.17
CA ASP A 119 2.46 7.83 -15.31
C ASP A 119 1.74 6.54 -14.90
N PHE A 120 2.40 5.74 -14.07
CA PHE A 120 1.86 4.47 -13.61
C PHE A 120 1.94 4.33 -12.10
N VAL A 121 0.85 3.86 -11.50
CA VAL A 121 0.83 3.32 -10.15
C VAL A 121 0.64 1.81 -10.25
N THR A 122 1.52 1.04 -9.61
CA THR A 122 1.38 -0.43 -9.53
C THR A 122 0.96 -0.84 -8.13
N VAL A 123 0.00 -1.76 -8.02
CA VAL A 123 -0.40 -2.39 -6.76
C VAL A 123 -0.21 -3.89 -6.88
N SER A 124 0.66 -4.45 -6.05
CA SER A 124 1.02 -5.87 -6.11
C SER A 124 -0.11 -6.78 -5.64
N HIS A 125 -0.81 -6.38 -4.58
CA HIS A 125 -1.94 -7.12 -4.01
C HIS A 125 -2.78 -6.21 -3.09
N ASN A 126 -3.94 -6.71 -2.64
CA ASN A 126 -4.95 -5.91 -1.94
C ASN A 126 -4.86 -5.92 -0.40
N HIS A 127 -3.72 -6.21 0.20
CA HIS A 127 -3.51 -5.93 1.61
C HIS A 127 -3.41 -4.43 1.87
N TYR A 128 -3.79 -4.00 3.08
CA TYR A 128 -3.87 -2.56 3.41
C TYR A 128 -2.53 -1.85 3.49
N ASP A 129 -1.42 -2.57 3.55
CA ASP A 129 -0.04 -2.07 3.50
C ASP A 129 0.50 -1.97 2.05
N HIS A 130 -0.30 -2.34 1.05
CA HIS A 130 -0.01 -2.22 -0.37
C HIS A 130 -1.11 -1.49 -1.14
N LEU A 131 -2.39 -1.74 -0.80
CA LEU A 131 -3.56 -1.08 -1.39
C LEU A 131 -4.12 -0.03 -0.42
N ASP A 132 -3.58 1.18 -0.45
CA ASP A 132 -4.01 2.31 0.37
C ASP A 132 -5.02 3.20 -0.39
N ILE A 133 -6.30 2.93 -0.22
CA ILE A 133 -7.38 3.65 -0.91
C ILE A 133 -7.32 5.18 -0.70
N PRO A 134 -7.09 5.73 0.52
CA PRO A 134 -6.89 7.16 0.70
C PRO A 134 -5.76 7.75 -0.15
N THR A 135 -4.63 7.05 -0.23
CA THR A 135 -3.50 7.46 -1.05
C THR A 135 -3.84 7.44 -2.54
N LEU A 136 -4.43 6.34 -3.04
CA LEU A 136 -4.80 6.24 -4.46
C LEU A 136 -5.78 7.34 -4.86
N LYS A 137 -6.77 7.66 -4.03
CA LYS A 137 -7.69 8.79 -4.24
C LYS A 137 -6.99 10.14 -4.30
N LYS A 138 -5.95 10.34 -3.49
CA LYS A 138 -5.19 11.58 -3.51
C LYS A 138 -4.38 11.67 -4.80
N LEU A 139 -3.74 10.58 -5.23
CA LEU A 139 -3.00 10.51 -6.49
C LEU A 139 -3.88 10.79 -7.71
N THR A 140 -5.09 10.21 -7.77
CA THR A 140 -6.06 10.51 -8.85
C THR A 140 -6.41 12.00 -8.94
N LYS A 141 -6.46 12.69 -7.80
CA LYS A 141 -6.72 14.15 -7.77
C LYS A 141 -5.51 14.98 -8.17
N LEU A 142 -4.30 14.54 -7.82
CA LEU A 142 -3.05 15.23 -8.16
C LEU A 142 -2.73 15.10 -9.65
N ASN A 143 -2.99 13.93 -10.23
CA ASN A 143 -2.79 13.68 -11.65
C ASN A 143 -3.88 12.73 -12.18
N SER A 144 -4.83 13.27 -12.92
CA SER A 144 -5.95 12.52 -13.51
C SER A 144 -5.55 11.57 -14.64
N ASN A 145 -4.34 11.71 -15.18
CA ASN A 145 -3.82 10.87 -16.27
C ASN A 145 -3.06 9.63 -15.78
N THR A 146 -2.86 9.48 -14.48
CA THR A 146 -2.18 8.32 -13.91
C THR A 146 -2.94 7.02 -14.21
N ILE A 147 -2.23 6.03 -14.73
CA ILE A 147 -2.76 4.70 -14.99
C ILE A 147 -2.49 3.79 -13.79
N PHE A 148 -3.54 3.17 -13.26
CA PHE A 148 -3.43 2.24 -12.13
C PHE A 148 -3.38 0.80 -12.64
N LEU A 149 -2.26 0.11 -12.40
CA LEU A 149 -2.05 -1.30 -12.70
C LEU A 149 -2.26 -2.11 -11.41
N VAL A 150 -3.34 -2.86 -11.36
CA VAL A 150 -3.78 -3.58 -10.17
C VAL A 150 -4.12 -5.03 -10.48
N PRO A 151 -4.16 -5.94 -9.49
CA PRO A 151 -4.63 -7.30 -9.72
C PRO A 151 -6.03 -7.32 -10.35
N ALA A 152 -6.26 -8.22 -11.30
CA ALA A 152 -7.49 -8.25 -12.10
C ALA A 152 -8.79 -8.29 -11.26
N GLY A 153 -8.76 -8.90 -10.07
CA GLY A 153 -9.90 -8.94 -9.15
C GLY A 153 -10.22 -7.62 -8.45
N ASP A 154 -9.30 -6.67 -8.42
CA ASP A 154 -9.43 -5.43 -7.63
C ASP A 154 -10.01 -4.25 -8.41
N LEU A 155 -10.13 -4.35 -9.73
CA LEU A 155 -10.70 -3.32 -10.60
C LEU A 155 -12.08 -2.84 -10.11
N ASN A 156 -12.98 -3.77 -9.77
CA ASN A 156 -14.31 -3.45 -9.28
C ASN A 156 -14.28 -2.73 -7.92
N LEU A 157 -13.29 -3.03 -7.07
CA LEU A 157 -13.09 -2.34 -5.81
C LEU A 157 -12.69 -0.88 -6.05
N LEU A 158 -11.71 -0.64 -6.91
CA LEU A 158 -11.22 0.69 -7.25
C LEU A 158 -12.31 1.55 -7.90
N ASN A 159 -13.01 1.03 -8.90
CA ASN A 159 -14.12 1.72 -9.55
C ASN A 159 -15.21 2.17 -8.56
N ARG A 160 -15.59 1.30 -7.60
CA ARG A 160 -16.54 1.67 -6.54
C ARG A 160 -16.01 2.74 -5.59
N LYS A 161 -14.71 2.92 -5.51
CA LYS A 161 -14.05 3.97 -4.69
C LYS A 161 -13.81 5.25 -5.47
N GLY A 162 -14.06 5.27 -6.77
CA GLY A 162 -13.83 6.44 -7.64
C GLY A 162 -12.37 6.65 -7.98
N ILE A 163 -11.64 5.56 -8.19
CA ILE A 163 -10.25 5.50 -8.63
C ILE A 163 -10.23 4.87 -10.00
#